data_42b1c8760452cafb588103ac6aa48787
#
_entry.id   42b1c8760452cafb588103ac6aa48787
#
_cell.length_a   1.000
_cell.length_b   1.000
_cell.length_c   1.000
_cell.angle_alpha   90.00
_cell.angle_beta   90.00
_cell.angle_gamma   90.00
#
_symmetry.space_group_name_H-M   'P 1'
#
loop_
_entity.id
_entity.type
_entity.pdbx_description
1 polymer ?
#
loop_
_entity_poly.entity_id
_entity_poly.type
_entity_poly.pdbx_seq_one_letter_code
_entity_poly.pdbx_strand_id
1 'polypeptide(L)'
;MSNNPRITSKEFQGYAGAAQNAIVALSQAVANSSLEPELQQLVKLRASQINGCAFCTQLHLNESRHMGIAAPKLDLLAVWREAGVFSEREKAALAWTELLTRLSEHHVSDEDYAAVSEYFTPNELAWLSAAVAVINTWNRIAAPFQYAPPILRHAIQAVHEPAQV
;
A
#
# COMPACT_ATOMS: atom_id res chain seq x y z
N MET A 1 21.39 8.91 -0.97
CA MET A 1 21.05 7.69 -1.74
C MET A 1 20.91 8.10 -3.20
N SER A 2 21.45 7.35 -4.17
CA SER A 2 21.34 7.71 -5.57
C SER A 2 19.87 7.59 -6.01
N ASN A 3 19.33 8.65 -6.64
CA ASN A 3 17.98 8.64 -7.21
C ASN A 3 17.89 7.82 -8.52
N ASN A 4 18.89 6.99 -8.80
CA ASN A 4 18.97 6.22 -10.03
C ASN A 4 18.53 4.77 -9.77
N PRO A 5 17.44 4.27 -10.37
CA PRO A 5 17.01 2.89 -10.21
C PRO A 5 18.11 1.92 -10.67
N ARG A 6 18.26 0.80 -9.93
CA ARG A 6 19.20 -0.29 -10.29
C ARG A 6 18.75 -1.03 -11.55
N ILE A 7 17.45 -1.29 -11.63
CA ILE A 7 16.70 -1.75 -12.81
C ILE A 7 15.47 -0.85 -12.89
N THR A 8 15.28 -0.18 -14.01
CA THR A 8 14.10 0.66 -14.21
C THR A 8 12.84 -0.18 -14.39
N SER A 9 11.66 0.39 -14.17
CA SER A 9 10.38 -0.30 -14.43
C SER A 9 10.26 -0.75 -15.89
N LYS A 10 10.80 0.03 -16.83
CA LYS A 10 10.83 -0.33 -18.26
C LYS A 10 11.74 -1.53 -18.55
N GLU A 11 12.90 -1.57 -17.92
CA GLU A 11 13.83 -2.71 -18.05
C GLU A 11 13.25 -3.96 -17.39
N PHE A 12 12.63 -3.84 -16.22
CA PHE A 12 11.92 -4.94 -15.56
C PHE A 12 10.82 -5.50 -16.48
N GLN A 13 10.06 -4.64 -17.14
CA GLN A 13 9.06 -5.07 -18.12
C GLN A 13 9.70 -5.80 -19.31
N GLY A 14 10.84 -5.34 -19.78
CA GLY A 14 11.59 -5.99 -20.87
C GLY A 14 12.12 -7.37 -20.49
N TYR A 15 12.61 -7.54 -19.26
CA TYR A 15 13.22 -8.79 -18.79
C TYR A 15 12.19 -9.80 -18.25
N ALA A 16 11.16 -9.33 -17.56
CA ALA A 16 10.18 -10.12 -16.85
C ALA A 16 8.72 -9.71 -17.16
N GLY A 17 8.44 -9.34 -18.40
CA GLY A 17 7.15 -8.78 -18.82
C GLY A 17 5.96 -9.70 -18.54
N ALA A 18 6.13 -11.02 -18.70
CA ALA A 18 5.08 -11.99 -18.39
C ALA A 18 4.72 -11.97 -16.89
N ALA A 19 5.72 -11.86 -16.00
CA ALA A 19 5.49 -11.75 -14.56
C ALA A 19 4.82 -10.41 -14.21
N GLN A 20 5.30 -9.30 -14.78
CA GLN A 20 4.68 -7.99 -14.58
C GLN A 20 3.21 -7.99 -15.02
N ASN A 21 2.90 -8.53 -16.19
CA ASN A 21 1.52 -8.61 -16.69
C ASN A 21 0.62 -9.42 -15.75
N ALA A 22 1.12 -10.54 -15.19
CA ALA A 22 0.38 -11.34 -14.23
C ALA A 22 0.08 -10.56 -12.92
N ILE A 23 1.05 -9.79 -12.42
CA ILE A 23 0.86 -8.94 -11.23
C ILE A 23 -0.12 -7.80 -11.52
N VAL A 24 -0.05 -7.19 -12.71
CA VAL A 24 -1.03 -6.17 -13.15
C VAL A 24 -2.43 -6.77 -13.22
N ALA A 25 -2.59 -7.96 -13.79
CA ALA A 25 -3.89 -8.64 -13.85
C ALA A 25 -4.45 -8.93 -12.44
N LEU A 26 -3.61 -9.37 -11.51
CA LEU A 26 -4.00 -9.55 -10.10
C LEU A 26 -4.40 -8.22 -9.45
N SER A 27 -3.65 -7.13 -9.71
CA SER A 27 -3.97 -5.79 -9.21
C SER A 27 -5.34 -5.31 -9.72
N GLN A 28 -5.65 -5.57 -10.99
CA GLN A 28 -6.95 -5.24 -11.59
C GLN A 28 -8.09 -6.08 -11.01
N ALA A 29 -7.87 -7.37 -10.76
CA ALA A 29 -8.85 -8.24 -10.12
C ALA A 29 -9.19 -7.74 -8.71
N VAL A 30 -8.19 -7.34 -7.93
CA VAL A 30 -8.39 -6.73 -6.60
C VAL A 30 -9.15 -5.41 -6.71
N ALA A 31 -8.79 -4.55 -7.66
CA ALA A 31 -9.45 -3.26 -7.84
C ALA A 31 -10.95 -3.39 -8.19
N ASN A 32 -11.31 -4.47 -8.90
CA ASN A 32 -12.68 -4.80 -9.31
C ASN A 32 -13.42 -5.68 -8.29
N SER A 33 -12.83 -5.95 -7.13
CA SER A 33 -13.45 -6.78 -6.09
C SER A 33 -14.55 -6.06 -5.32
N SER A 34 -15.16 -6.78 -4.37
CA SER A 34 -16.20 -6.24 -3.49
C SER A 34 -15.66 -5.33 -2.36
N LEU A 35 -14.34 -5.21 -2.20
CA LEU A 35 -13.75 -4.33 -1.19
C LEU A 35 -13.89 -2.86 -1.59
N GLU A 36 -14.17 -2.03 -0.62
CA GLU A 36 -14.26 -0.58 -0.79
C GLU A 36 -12.94 -0.02 -1.35
N PRO A 37 -12.98 0.79 -2.41
CA PRO A 37 -11.77 1.34 -3.03
C PRO A 37 -10.87 2.13 -2.06
N GLU A 38 -11.48 2.90 -1.13
CA GLU A 38 -10.73 3.64 -0.09
C GLU A 38 -9.99 2.68 0.85
N LEU A 39 -10.65 1.59 1.29
CA LEU A 39 -10.03 0.58 2.14
C LEU A 39 -8.85 -0.09 1.44
N GLN A 40 -8.98 -0.41 0.15
CA GLN A 40 -7.88 -0.95 -0.64
C GLN A 40 -6.68 -0.01 -0.66
N GLN A 41 -6.89 1.32 -0.77
CA GLN A 41 -5.78 2.28 -0.75
C GLN A 41 -5.11 2.37 0.62
N LEU A 42 -5.86 2.38 1.72
CA LEU A 42 -5.30 2.37 3.07
C LEU A 42 -4.42 1.13 3.31
N VAL A 43 -4.90 -0.04 2.90
CA VAL A 43 -4.18 -1.33 2.98
C VAL A 43 -2.87 -1.29 2.18
N LYS A 44 -2.93 -0.87 0.92
CA LYS A 44 -1.76 -0.78 0.04
C LYS A 44 -0.74 0.23 0.56
N LEU A 45 -1.21 1.38 1.04
CA LEU A 45 -0.36 2.41 1.61
C LEU A 45 0.33 1.91 2.89
N ARG A 46 -0.42 1.26 3.80
CA ARG A 46 0.15 0.74 5.04
C ARG A 46 1.21 -0.33 4.81
N ALA A 47 0.94 -1.31 3.97
CA ALA A 47 1.92 -2.33 3.59
C ALA A 47 3.19 -1.71 2.98
N SER A 48 3.03 -0.68 2.14
CA SER A 48 4.15 0.02 1.51
C SER A 48 5.01 0.80 2.51
N GLN A 49 4.40 1.39 3.55
CA GLN A 49 5.10 2.03 4.66
C GLN A 49 5.93 1.01 5.45
N ILE A 50 5.34 -0.16 5.79
CA ILE A 50 6.02 -1.24 6.52
C ILE A 50 7.22 -1.77 5.74
N ASN A 51 7.06 -1.98 4.44
CA ASN A 51 8.12 -2.49 3.56
C ASN A 51 9.15 -1.43 3.14
N GLY A 52 8.98 -0.15 3.52
CA GLY A 52 9.89 0.93 3.16
C GLY A 52 9.96 1.23 1.65
N CYS A 53 8.88 0.96 0.90
CA CYS A 53 8.82 1.21 -0.53
C CYS A 53 8.44 2.67 -0.81
N ALA A 54 9.42 3.54 -1.04
CA ALA A 54 9.18 4.96 -1.31
C ALA A 54 8.28 5.19 -2.55
N PHE A 55 8.54 4.45 -3.64
CA PHE A 55 7.72 4.51 -4.86
C PHE A 55 6.26 4.16 -4.56
N CYS A 56 6.02 3.01 -3.93
CA CYS A 56 4.67 2.52 -3.69
C CYS A 56 3.93 3.42 -2.68
N THR A 57 4.63 3.89 -1.64
CA THR A 57 4.06 4.83 -0.66
C THR A 57 3.59 6.10 -1.35
N GLN A 58 4.44 6.73 -2.18
CA GLN A 58 4.05 7.96 -2.86
C GLN A 58 2.94 7.73 -3.90
N LEU A 59 2.98 6.60 -4.62
CA LEU A 59 1.94 6.24 -5.59
C LEU A 59 0.57 6.17 -4.89
N HIS A 60 0.46 5.38 -3.83
CA HIS A 60 -0.80 5.19 -3.11
C HIS A 60 -1.24 6.43 -2.33
N LEU A 61 -0.33 7.29 -1.88
CA LEU A 61 -0.69 8.62 -1.37
C LEU A 61 -1.32 9.50 -2.44
N ASN A 62 -0.76 9.52 -3.66
CA ASN A 62 -1.32 10.31 -4.76
C ASN A 62 -2.72 9.81 -5.13
N GLU A 63 -2.89 8.49 -5.28
CA GLU A 63 -4.18 7.87 -5.56
C GLU A 63 -5.21 8.14 -4.46
N SER A 64 -4.83 7.98 -3.19
CA SER A 64 -5.69 8.25 -2.03
C SER A 64 -6.18 9.70 -1.99
N ARG A 65 -5.29 10.66 -2.24
CA ARG A 65 -5.66 12.08 -2.33
C ARG A 65 -6.58 12.36 -3.51
N HIS A 66 -6.33 11.73 -4.66
CA HIS A 66 -7.19 11.87 -5.84
C HIS A 66 -8.60 11.32 -5.57
N MET A 67 -8.72 10.23 -4.80
CA MET A 67 -9.99 9.66 -4.38
C MET A 67 -10.70 10.47 -3.28
N GLY A 68 -10.06 11.49 -2.70
CA GLY A 68 -10.63 12.32 -1.65
C GLY A 68 -10.58 11.69 -0.25
N ILE A 69 -9.71 10.70 -0.01
CA ILE A 69 -9.51 10.16 1.33
C ILE A 69 -9.04 11.27 2.26
N ALA A 70 -9.71 11.41 3.42
CA ALA A 70 -9.48 12.50 4.35
C ALA A 70 -8.00 12.58 4.80
N ALA A 71 -7.41 13.77 4.73
CA ALA A 71 -6.01 13.99 5.08
C ALA A 71 -5.63 13.43 6.47
N PRO A 72 -6.43 13.58 7.56
CA PRO A 72 -6.10 12.98 8.84
C PRO A 72 -5.92 11.45 8.81
N LYS A 73 -6.62 10.71 7.93
CA LYS A 73 -6.42 9.27 7.77
C LYS A 73 -5.05 8.99 7.13
N LEU A 74 -4.64 9.77 6.15
CA LEU A 74 -3.35 9.59 5.47
C LEU A 74 -2.18 9.97 6.39
N ASP A 75 -2.32 11.07 7.13
CA ASP A 75 -1.29 11.60 8.02
C ASP A 75 -1.05 10.66 9.22
N LEU A 76 -2.11 10.06 9.75
CA LEU A 76 -2.07 9.21 10.95
C LEU A 76 -2.01 7.71 10.65
N LEU A 77 -1.93 7.30 9.39
CA LEU A 77 -1.96 5.89 9.01
C LEU A 77 -0.83 5.06 9.65
N ALA A 78 0.34 5.65 9.84
CA ALA A 78 1.47 4.97 10.48
C ALA A 78 1.23 4.64 11.97
N VAL A 79 0.37 5.41 12.62
CA VAL A 79 -0.01 5.30 14.05
C VAL A 79 -1.51 5.04 14.23
N TRP A 80 -2.12 4.37 13.29
CA TRP A 80 -3.58 4.18 13.19
C TRP A 80 -4.24 3.62 14.45
N ARG A 81 -3.51 2.82 15.25
CA ARG A 81 -4.05 2.22 16.48
C ARG A 81 -4.46 3.26 17.52
N GLU A 82 -3.74 4.37 17.59
CA GLU A 82 -3.99 5.46 18.53
C GLU A 82 -4.87 6.55 17.94
N ALA A 83 -5.06 6.52 16.61
CA ALA A 83 -5.82 7.54 15.89
C ALA A 83 -7.32 7.24 15.88
N GLY A 84 -8.12 8.16 16.41
CA GLY A 84 -9.59 8.06 16.48
C GLY A 84 -10.31 8.31 15.15
N VAL A 85 -9.60 8.33 14.01
CA VAL A 85 -10.15 8.69 12.67
C VAL A 85 -10.51 7.48 11.82
N PHE A 86 -10.18 6.28 12.27
CA PHE A 86 -10.44 5.02 11.55
C PHE A 86 -11.64 4.29 12.17
N SER A 87 -12.51 3.76 11.32
CA SER A 87 -13.58 2.85 11.75
C SER A 87 -13.00 1.51 12.25
N GLU A 88 -13.77 0.75 13.01
CA GLU A 88 -13.33 -0.57 13.50
C GLU A 88 -13.04 -1.54 12.34
N ARG A 89 -13.81 -1.47 11.25
CA ARG A 89 -13.56 -2.24 10.03
C ARG A 89 -12.22 -1.86 9.38
N GLU A 90 -11.89 -0.57 9.30
CA GLU A 90 -10.59 -0.12 8.80
C GLU A 90 -9.44 -0.55 9.70
N LYS A 91 -9.62 -0.47 11.02
CA LYS A 91 -8.62 -0.95 11.99
C LYS A 91 -8.38 -2.46 11.87
N ALA A 92 -9.43 -3.26 11.70
CA ALA A 92 -9.32 -4.70 11.46
C ALA A 92 -8.56 -5.01 10.17
N ALA A 93 -8.85 -4.28 9.07
CA ALA A 93 -8.11 -4.42 7.81
C ALA A 93 -6.63 -4.03 7.95
N LEU A 94 -6.33 -2.97 8.68
CA LEU A 94 -4.95 -2.51 8.92
C LEU A 94 -4.18 -3.49 9.81
N ALA A 95 -4.81 -4.07 10.83
CA ALA A 95 -4.22 -5.12 11.66
C ALA A 95 -3.88 -6.35 10.81
N TRP A 96 -4.83 -6.83 10.00
CA TRP A 96 -4.64 -7.94 9.08
C TRP A 96 -3.53 -7.66 8.06
N THR A 97 -3.47 -6.44 7.55
CA THR A 97 -2.41 -5.99 6.63
C THR A 97 -1.02 -6.10 7.27
N GLU A 98 -0.88 -5.66 8.51
CA GLU A 98 0.40 -5.71 9.23
C GLU A 98 0.85 -7.15 9.50
N LEU A 99 -0.08 -8.02 9.93
CA LEU A 99 0.18 -9.45 10.12
C LEU A 99 0.68 -10.11 8.83
N LEU A 100 -0.08 -9.98 7.74
CA LEU A 100 0.28 -10.60 6.46
C LEU A 100 1.55 -10.00 5.84
N THR A 101 1.83 -8.72 6.08
CA THR A 101 3.06 -8.08 5.58
C THR A 101 4.30 -8.58 6.33
N ARG A 102 4.16 -8.99 7.60
CA ARG A 102 5.22 -9.46 8.48
C ARG A 102 5.13 -10.96 8.80
N LEU A 103 4.61 -11.77 7.89
CA LEU A 103 4.47 -13.23 8.07
C LEU A 103 5.77 -13.95 8.46
N SER A 104 6.93 -13.40 8.10
CA SER A 104 8.24 -13.95 8.52
C SER A 104 8.57 -13.70 9.99
N GLU A 105 7.89 -12.76 10.62
CA GLU A 105 8.14 -12.34 12.01
C GLU A 105 7.08 -12.90 12.97
N HIS A 106 5.86 -13.13 12.48
CA HIS A 106 4.71 -13.50 13.28
C HIS A 106 3.90 -14.62 12.60
N HIS A 107 3.42 -15.54 13.42
CA HIS A 107 2.42 -16.52 12.99
C HIS A 107 1.03 -15.90 13.10
N VAL A 108 0.16 -16.16 12.12
CA VAL A 108 -1.26 -15.76 12.20
C VAL A 108 -1.99 -16.79 13.08
N SER A 109 -2.52 -16.34 14.21
CA SER A 109 -3.27 -17.18 15.14
C SER A 109 -4.73 -17.32 14.78
N ASP A 110 -5.43 -18.28 15.41
CA ASP A 110 -6.88 -18.41 15.26
C ASP A 110 -7.62 -17.18 15.82
N GLU A 111 -7.05 -16.54 16.85
CA GLU A 111 -7.56 -15.30 17.45
C GLU A 111 -7.45 -14.12 16.46
N ASP A 112 -6.33 -14.01 15.76
CA ASP A 112 -6.14 -12.97 14.71
C ASP A 112 -7.16 -13.15 13.58
N TYR A 113 -7.36 -14.41 13.15
CA TYR A 113 -8.35 -14.73 12.14
C TYR A 113 -9.78 -14.44 12.61
N ALA A 114 -10.13 -14.81 13.83
CA ALA A 114 -11.44 -14.53 14.42
C ALA A 114 -11.71 -13.02 14.49
N ALA A 115 -10.74 -12.24 14.97
CA ALA A 115 -10.85 -10.78 15.10
C ALA A 115 -11.13 -10.08 13.77
N VAL A 116 -10.45 -10.47 12.68
CA VAL A 116 -10.72 -9.87 11.35
C VAL A 116 -12.06 -10.36 10.80
N SER A 117 -12.45 -11.60 11.08
CA SER A 117 -13.72 -12.21 10.62
C SER A 117 -14.96 -11.59 11.23
N GLU A 118 -14.85 -10.83 12.32
CA GLU A 118 -15.96 -10.03 12.87
C GLU A 118 -16.39 -8.89 11.92
N TYR A 119 -15.47 -8.41 11.09
CA TYR A 119 -15.68 -7.24 10.22
C TYR A 119 -15.73 -7.56 8.73
N PHE A 120 -15.35 -8.77 8.33
CA PHE A 120 -15.25 -9.19 6.92
C PHE A 120 -15.89 -10.56 6.71
N THR A 121 -16.72 -10.65 5.69
CA THR A 121 -17.19 -11.96 5.20
C THR A 121 -16.02 -12.77 4.64
N PRO A 122 -16.13 -14.11 4.53
CA PRO A 122 -15.07 -14.93 3.91
C PRO A 122 -14.66 -14.46 2.51
N ASN A 123 -15.60 -13.96 1.72
CA ASN A 123 -15.32 -13.41 0.39
C ASN A 123 -14.48 -12.12 0.49
N GLU A 124 -14.89 -11.17 1.31
CA GLU A 124 -14.16 -9.93 1.52
C GLU A 124 -12.77 -10.17 2.11
N LEU A 125 -12.65 -11.10 3.08
CA LEU A 125 -11.37 -11.45 3.68
C LEU A 125 -10.40 -12.09 2.67
N ALA A 126 -10.92 -12.91 1.74
CA ALA A 126 -10.13 -13.44 0.63
C ALA A 126 -9.59 -12.31 -0.26
N TRP A 127 -10.42 -11.32 -0.61
CA TRP A 127 -10.01 -10.16 -1.38
C TRP A 127 -9.07 -9.23 -0.62
N LEU A 128 -9.29 -9.04 0.68
CA LEU A 128 -8.38 -8.28 1.55
C LEU A 128 -6.98 -8.93 1.57
N SER A 129 -6.93 -10.26 1.73
CA SER A 129 -5.68 -11.01 1.71
C SER A 129 -4.99 -10.93 0.34
N ALA A 130 -5.74 -11.00 -0.76
CA ALA A 130 -5.21 -10.81 -2.12
C ALA A 130 -4.67 -9.39 -2.33
N ALA A 131 -5.34 -8.35 -1.78
CA ALA A 131 -4.87 -6.98 -1.84
C ALA A 131 -3.54 -6.80 -1.11
N VAL A 132 -3.39 -7.39 0.07
CA VAL A 132 -2.12 -7.40 0.82
C VAL A 132 -1.04 -8.17 0.06
N ALA A 133 -1.36 -9.33 -0.53
CA ALA A 133 -0.40 -10.13 -1.28
C ALA A 133 0.13 -9.38 -2.52
N VAL A 134 -0.74 -8.76 -3.30
CA VAL A 134 -0.33 -8.04 -4.52
C VAL A 134 0.53 -6.82 -4.20
N ILE A 135 0.19 -6.03 -3.18
CA ILE A 135 1.02 -4.88 -2.83
C ILE A 135 2.37 -5.30 -2.27
N ASN A 136 2.43 -6.37 -1.47
CA ASN A 136 3.68 -6.95 -1.01
C ASN A 136 4.55 -7.45 -2.18
N THR A 137 3.95 -7.98 -3.24
CA THR A 137 4.66 -8.36 -4.46
C THR A 137 5.28 -7.14 -5.14
N TRP A 138 4.51 -6.06 -5.35
CA TRP A 138 5.04 -4.82 -5.92
C TRP A 138 6.13 -4.18 -5.05
N ASN A 139 5.98 -4.19 -3.72
CA ASN A 139 6.99 -3.67 -2.81
C ASN A 139 8.33 -4.41 -2.95
N ARG A 140 8.30 -5.75 -3.12
CA ARG A 140 9.50 -6.60 -3.30
C ARG A 140 10.17 -6.43 -4.67
N ILE A 141 9.52 -5.76 -5.62
CA ILE A 141 10.11 -5.37 -6.91
C ILE A 141 10.61 -3.92 -6.82
N ALA A 142 9.75 -2.99 -6.45
CA ALA A 142 10.06 -1.58 -6.53
C ALA A 142 11.09 -1.10 -5.49
N ALA A 143 11.05 -1.63 -4.26
CA ALA A 143 11.97 -1.19 -3.21
C ALA A 143 13.42 -1.64 -3.46
N PRO A 144 13.73 -2.93 -3.76
CA PRO A 144 15.11 -3.34 -4.05
C PRO A 144 15.67 -2.69 -5.32
N PHE A 145 14.84 -2.39 -6.31
CA PHE A 145 15.29 -1.70 -7.53
C PHE A 145 15.29 -0.18 -7.40
N GLN A 146 14.87 0.35 -6.24
CA GLN A 146 14.89 1.79 -5.93
C GLN A 146 14.13 2.62 -6.97
N TYR A 147 12.93 2.19 -7.35
CA TYR A 147 12.09 2.98 -8.26
C TYR A 147 11.87 4.38 -7.68
N ALA A 148 12.07 5.40 -8.51
CA ALA A 148 11.90 6.79 -8.08
C ALA A 148 10.43 7.06 -7.72
N PRO A 149 10.14 7.64 -6.54
CA PRO A 149 8.78 7.94 -6.14
C PRO A 149 8.15 8.96 -7.11
N PRO A 150 6.86 8.80 -7.47
CA PRO A 150 6.16 9.69 -8.40
C PRO A 150 5.74 11.00 -7.70
N ILE A 151 6.73 11.84 -7.37
CA ILE A 151 6.51 13.14 -6.73
C ILE A 151 6.04 14.13 -7.79
N LEU A 152 4.93 14.82 -7.53
CA LEU A 152 4.40 15.83 -8.45
C LEU A 152 5.37 17.02 -8.52
N ARG A 153 5.64 17.52 -9.73
CA ARG A 153 6.68 18.56 -9.97
C ARG A 153 6.47 19.84 -9.15
N HIS A 154 5.22 20.29 -8.97
CA HIS A 154 4.91 21.45 -8.15
C HIS A 154 5.23 21.25 -6.67
N ALA A 155 5.16 20.00 -6.15
CA ALA A 155 5.52 19.70 -4.76
C ALA A 155 7.05 19.77 -4.53
N ILE A 156 7.85 19.47 -5.55
CA ILE A 156 9.31 19.58 -5.48
C ILE A 156 9.74 21.07 -5.44
N GLN A 157 9.08 21.92 -6.23
CA GLN A 157 9.37 23.37 -6.23
C GLN A 157 9.10 24.01 -4.87
N ALA A 158 7.98 23.66 -4.23
CA ALA A 158 7.63 24.18 -2.90
C ALA A 158 8.63 23.78 -1.79
N VAL A 159 9.37 22.69 -1.94
CA VAL A 159 10.38 22.25 -0.97
C VAL A 159 11.69 23.04 -1.12
N HIS A 160 11.96 23.60 -2.31
CA HIS A 160 13.21 24.32 -2.61
C HIS A 160 13.06 25.84 -2.60
N GLU A 161 11.85 26.37 -2.51
CA GLU A 161 11.65 27.80 -2.26
C GLU A 161 11.80 28.10 -0.77
N PRO A 162 12.73 29.00 -0.35
CA PRO A 162 12.82 29.42 1.03
C PRO A 162 11.50 30.11 1.41
N ALA A 163 10.97 29.78 2.61
CA ALA A 163 9.82 30.49 3.15
C ALA A 163 10.12 32.00 3.14
N GLN A 164 9.34 32.76 2.40
CA GLN A 164 9.41 34.20 2.46
C GLN A 164 8.89 34.62 3.84
N VAL A 165 9.80 35.02 4.70
CA VAL A 165 9.54 35.63 6.04
C VAL A 165 9.18 37.09 5.86
#